data_3ef528024891b05c04ded44807e7d239
#
_entry.id   3ef528024891b05c04ded44807e7d239
#
_cell.length_a   1.000
_cell.length_b   1.000
_cell.length_c   1.000
_cell.angle_alpha   90.00
_cell.angle_beta   90.00
_cell.angle_gamma   90.00
#
_symmetry.space_group_name_H-M   'P 1'
#
loop_
_entity.id
_entity.type
_entity.pdbx_description
1 polymer ?
#
loop_
_entity_poly.entity_id
_entity_poly.type
_entity_poly.pdbx_seq_one_letter_code
_entity_poly.pdbx_strand_id
1 'polypeptide(L)'
;MRNLLAFILGLFVVAILFRVDFFFYLLYLFFGIYFLSHIWLRRAIEGISCAREYQDRAFPGEKVTVTLQIQNRSLLPIPWLRIHDSAPIQLKAPSFFQSVASLLPRESLTLHYELDCRQRGYYHLGPLILRSGDLFGMRTYERRTCVSAPLLVYPRVVPLTAMRLPAQTPFGEIPTRQRIFEDPSRMVGVRAYQSGDSLRHIHWKTSATTGSLQVKRFEPAISIESQILLDLDRDTYSATRVATATELAIVTAASIAHYLTEKRQTVGLAWIPSWGWASRWCCRRGAAAST
;
A
#
# COMPACT_ATOMS: atom_id res chain seq x y z
N MET A 1 25.34 -27.84 -19.52
CA MET A 1 25.94 -27.30 -20.75
C MET A 1 27.23 -27.93 -21.12
N ARG A 2 28.21 -28.01 -20.20
CA ARG A 2 29.55 -28.57 -20.46
C ARG A 2 29.50 -30.02 -20.91
N ASN A 3 28.61 -30.82 -20.33
CA ASN A 3 28.50 -32.25 -20.66
C ASN A 3 27.88 -32.53 -22.05
N LEU A 4 26.91 -31.75 -22.49
CA LEU A 4 26.32 -31.93 -23.82
C LEU A 4 27.28 -31.45 -24.92
N LEU A 5 27.94 -30.31 -24.73
CA LEU A 5 28.95 -29.81 -25.64
C LEU A 5 30.09 -30.83 -25.77
N ALA A 6 30.55 -31.41 -24.63
CA ALA A 6 31.54 -32.47 -24.60
C ALA A 6 31.04 -33.74 -25.32
N PHE A 7 29.75 -34.10 -25.15
CA PHE A 7 29.16 -35.25 -25.84
C PHE A 7 29.09 -35.03 -27.37
N ILE A 8 28.62 -33.83 -27.81
CA ILE A 8 28.59 -33.47 -29.25
C ILE A 8 30.00 -33.46 -29.83
N LEU A 9 30.98 -32.90 -29.09
CA LEU A 9 32.36 -32.89 -29.51
C LEU A 9 32.96 -34.34 -29.60
N GLY A 10 32.64 -35.19 -28.62
CA GLY A 10 33.01 -36.60 -28.62
C GLY A 10 32.41 -37.35 -29.81
N LEU A 11 31.11 -37.15 -30.08
CA LEU A 11 30.42 -37.73 -31.22
C LEU A 11 31.01 -37.24 -32.56
N PHE A 12 31.44 -35.98 -32.63
CA PHE A 12 32.11 -35.41 -33.79
C PHE A 12 33.48 -36.09 -34.05
N VAL A 13 34.27 -36.29 -33.00
CA VAL A 13 35.55 -36.99 -33.07
C VAL A 13 35.35 -38.44 -33.53
N VAL A 14 34.33 -39.15 -33.00
CA VAL A 14 33.97 -40.51 -33.39
C VAL A 14 33.56 -40.59 -34.87
N ALA A 15 32.71 -39.60 -35.30
CA ALA A 15 32.27 -39.50 -36.69
C ALA A 15 33.45 -39.35 -37.69
N ILE A 16 34.46 -38.58 -37.32
CA ILE A 16 35.67 -38.39 -38.13
C ILE A 16 36.50 -39.67 -38.15
N LEU A 17 36.64 -40.36 -37.01
CA LEU A 17 37.49 -41.52 -36.86
C LEU A 17 36.96 -42.73 -37.65
N PHE A 18 35.64 -42.93 -37.59
CA PHE A 18 35.00 -44.10 -38.22
C PHE A 18 34.56 -43.86 -39.67
N ARG A 19 34.54 -42.62 -40.13
CA ARG A 19 34.07 -42.20 -41.48
C ARG A 19 32.73 -42.79 -41.89
N VAL A 20 31.82 -42.98 -40.93
CA VAL A 20 30.49 -43.55 -41.18
C VAL A 20 29.48 -42.43 -41.20
N ASP A 21 28.73 -42.26 -42.28
CA ASP A 21 27.73 -41.19 -42.49
C ASP A 21 26.66 -41.17 -41.38
N PHE A 22 26.35 -42.30 -40.78
CA PHE A 22 25.39 -42.42 -39.70
C PHE A 22 25.71 -41.51 -38.49
N PHE A 23 26.97 -41.37 -38.13
CA PHE A 23 27.38 -40.53 -37.00
C PHE A 23 27.24 -39.04 -37.32
N PHE A 24 27.37 -38.63 -38.56
CA PHE A 24 27.13 -37.26 -39.01
C PHE A 24 25.62 -36.91 -38.96
N TYR A 25 24.74 -37.84 -39.40
CA TYR A 25 23.31 -37.66 -39.26
C TYR A 25 22.87 -37.51 -37.80
N LEU A 26 23.43 -38.34 -36.93
CA LEU A 26 23.16 -38.26 -35.50
C LEU A 26 23.65 -36.94 -34.89
N LEU A 27 24.81 -36.45 -35.30
CA LEU A 27 25.34 -35.14 -34.91
C LEU A 27 24.40 -34.00 -35.34
N TYR A 28 24.00 -34.00 -36.60
CA TYR A 28 23.06 -32.97 -37.10
C TYR A 28 21.71 -33.02 -36.39
N LEU A 29 21.22 -34.20 -36.08
CA LEU A 29 19.99 -34.37 -35.31
C LEU A 29 20.11 -33.75 -33.91
N PHE A 30 21.15 -34.11 -33.16
CA PHE A 30 21.36 -33.57 -31.80
C PHE A 30 21.60 -32.06 -31.82
N PHE A 31 22.40 -31.59 -32.77
CA PHE A 31 22.63 -30.16 -32.91
C PHE A 31 21.36 -29.40 -33.28
N GLY A 32 20.56 -29.95 -34.21
CA GLY A 32 19.28 -29.38 -34.59
C GLY A 32 18.28 -29.30 -33.43
N ILE A 33 18.16 -30.40 -32.66
CA ILE A 33 17.30 -30.45 -31.47
C ILE A 33 17.77 -29.40 -30.42
N TYR A 34 19.09 -29.34 -30.17
CA TYR A 34 19.64 -28.38 -29.23
C TYR A 34 19.36 -26.92 -29.64
N PHE A 35 19.58 -26.59 -30.91
CA PHE A 35 19.38 -25.26 -31.45
C PHE A 35 17.90 -24.88 -31.43
N LEU A 36 17.02 -25.78 -31.87
CA LEU A 36 15.58 -25.59 -31.86
C LEU A 36 15.03 -25.40 -30.43
N SER A 37 15.48 -26.23 -29.49
CA SER A 37 15.10 -26.15 -28.08
C SER A 37 15.50 -24.80 -27.48
N HIS A 38 16.67 -24.29 -27.84
CA HIS A 38 17.13 -22.99 -27.35
C HIS A 38 16.27 -21.82 -27.82
N ILE A 39 15.95 -21.78 -29.11
CA ILE A 39 15.11 -20.73 -29.69
C ILE A 39 13.69 -20.83 -29.15
N TRP A 40 13.18 -22.06 -29.06
CA TRP A 40 11.83 -22.34 -28.55
C TRP A 40 11.65 -21.78 -27.14
N LEU A 41 12.49 -22.21 -26.20
CA LEU A 41 12.36 -21.84 -24.78
C LEU A 41 12.38 -20.32 -24.59
N ARG A 42 13.32 -19.65 -25.26
CA ARG A 42 13.46 -18.21 -25.17
C ARG A 42 12.20 -17.49 -25.67
N ARG A 43 11.72 -17.85 -26.88
CA ARG A 43 10.53 -17.23 -27.46
C ARG A 43 9.27 -17.54 -26.67
N ALA A 44 9.14 -18.75 -26.14
CA ALA A 44 7.99 -19.15 -25.33
C ALA A 44 7.89 -18.33 -24.05
N ILE A 45 9.00 -18.14 -23.32
CA ILE A 45 8.99 -17.35 -22.08
C ILE A 45 8.85 -15.85 -22.33
N GLU A 46 9.46 -15.33 -23.40
CA GLU A 46 9.29 -13.92 -23.79
C GLU A 46 7.83 -13.59 -24.15
N GLY A 47 7.07 -14.57 -24.63
CA GLY A 47 5.65 -14.45 -24.97
C GLY A 47 4.70 -14.51 -23.77
N ILE A 48 5.18 -14.71 -22.53
CA ILE A 48 4.30 -14.72 -21.36
C ILE A 48 3.98 -13.29 -20.94
N SER A 49 2.69 -12.99 -20.81
CA SER A 49 2.20 -11.80 -20.11
C SER A 49 1.67 -12.17 -18.74
N CYS A 50 1.86 -11.30 -17.75
CA CYS A 50 1.27 -11.47 -16.44
C CYS A 50 0.60 -10.19 -15.98
N ALA A 51 -0.50 -10.35 -15.24
CA ALA A 51 -1.17 -9.31 -14.50
C ALA A 51 -1.32 -9.77 -13.05
N ARG A 52 -1.24 -8.81 -12.12
CA ARG A 52 -1.46 -9.02 -10.71
C ARG A 52 -2.57 -8.11 -10.26
N GLU A 53 -3.60 -8.67 -9.65
CA GLU A 53 -4.74 -7.96 -9.09
C GLU A 53 -4.81 -8.25 -7.60
N TYR A 54 -4.88 -7.22 -6.78
CA TYR A 54 -5.01 -7.30 -5.33
C TYR A 54 -5.47 -5.94 -4.77
N GLN A 55 -5.92 -5.94 -3.53
CA GLN A 55 -6.22 -4.70 -2.81
C GLN A 55 -4.90 -4.07 -2.35
N ASP A 56 -4.66 -2.81 -2.73
CA ASP A 56 -3.44 -2.06 -2.40
C ASP A 56 -3.37 -1.60 -0.94
N ARG A 57 -4.47 -1.76 -0.19
CA ARG A 57 -4.63 -1.33 1.20
C ARG A 57 -5.28 -2.41 2.03
N ALA A 58 -4.78 -2.58 3.26
CA ALA A 58 -5.33 -3.55 4.21
C ALA A 58 -5.21 -3.06 5.65
N PHE A 59 -6.02 -3.61 6.54
CA PHE A 59 -5.88 -3.45 7.99
C PHE A 59 -5.19 -4.66 8.63
N PRO A 60 -4.58 -4.50 9.82
CA PRO A 60 -3.95 -5.62 10.51
C PRO A 60 -4.95 -6.71 10.88
N GLY A 61 -4.64 -7.95 10.48
CA GLY A 61 -5.51 -9.10 10.65
C GLY A 61 -6.36 -9.43 9.42
N GLU A 62 -6.41 -8.57 8.42
CA GLU A 62 -7.06 -8.86 7.16
C GLU A 62 -6.20 -9.77 6.29
N LYS A 63 -6.88 -10.56 5.48
CA LYS A 63 -6.28 -11.40 4.44
C LYS A 63 -6.50 -10.74 3.09
N VAL A 64 -5.41 -10.44 2.42
CA VAL A 64 -5.44 -9.88 1.07
C VAL A 64 -5.29 -11.02 0.07
N THR A 65 -6.30 -11.24 -0.74
CA THR A 65 -6.24 -12.20 -1.84
C THR A 65 -5.52 -11.56 -3.02
N VAL A 66 -4.43 -12.21 -3.45
CA VAL A 66 -3.69 -11.83 -4.64
C VAL A 66 -4.06 -12.78 -5.78
N THR A 67 -4.53 -12.24 -6.88
CA THR A 67 -4.86 -12.97 -8.10
C THR A 67 -3.77 -12.70 -9.13
N LEU A 68 -3.09 -13.78 -9.54
CA LEU A 68 -2.11 -13.76 -10.62
C LEU A 68 -2.72 -14.32 -11.88
N GLN A 69 -2.80 -13.52 -12.92
CA GLN A 69 -3.23 -13.94 -14.25
C GLN A 69 -1.99 -14.06 -15.14
N ILE A 70 -1.69 -15.26 -15.59
CA ILE A 70 -0.54 -15.57 -16.44
C ILE A 70 -1.08 -16.09 -17.76
N GLN A 71 -0.72 -15.43 -18.85
CA GLN A 71 -1.18 -15.78 -20.19
C GLN A 71 0.02 -16.07 -21.10
N ASN A 72 -0.01 -17.20 -21.76
CA ASN A 72 0.92 -17.52 -22.84
C ASN A 72 0.41 -16.91 -24.15
N ARG A 73 0.99 -15.78 -24.57
CA ARG A 73 0.64 -15.15 -25.86
C ARG A 73 1.38 -15.76 -27.05
N SER A 74 2.34 -16.65 -26.80
CA SER A 74 3.09 -17.31 -27.85
C SER A 74 2.31 -18.47 -28.47
N LEU A 75 2.72 -18.89 -29.65
CA LEU A 75 2.20 -20.10 -30.32
C LEU A 75 2.93 -21.36 -29.84
N LEU A 76 3.90 -21.22 -28.94
CA LEU A 76 4.74 -22.30 -28.46
C LEU A 76 4.25 -22.76 -27.08
N PRO A 77 4.03 -24.06 -26.87
CA PRO A 77 3.69 -24.58 -25.55
C PRO A 77 4.89 -24.48 -24.60
N ILE A 78 4.58 -24.29 -23.32
CA ILE A 78 5.52 -24.27 -22.23
C ILE A 78 5.29 -25.53 -21.39
N PRO A 79 6.18 -26.53 -21.48
CA PRO A 79 5.97 -27.84 -20.85
C PRO A 79 5.87 -27.73 -19.33
N TRP A 80 6.70 -26.89 -18.74
CA TRP A 80 6.65 -26.57 -17.31
C TRP A 80 7.09 -25.13 -17.07
N LEU A 81 6.37 -24.46 -16.22
CA LEU A 81 6.63 -23.09 -15.79
C LEU A 81 6.58 -23.06 -14.27
N ARG A 82 7.72 -22.76 -13.64
CA ARG A 82 7.76 -22.48 -12.21
C ARG A 82 7.52 -21.01 -12.00
N ILE A 83 6.49 -20.73 -11.26
CA ILE A 83 6.02 -19.39 -10.92
C ILE A 83 6.44 -19.14 -9.46
N HIS A 84 7.19 -18.08 -9.22
CA HIS A 84 7.62 -17.69 -7.90
C HIS A 84 7.30 -16.21 -7.69
N ASP A 85 6.37 -15.91 -6.78
CA ASP A 85 6.05 -14.54 -6.40
C ASP A 85 6.67 -14.23 -5.03
N SER A 86 7.47 -13.16 -5.00
CA SER A 86 8.17 -12.74 -3.79
C SER A 86 7.26 -11.88 -2.94
N ALA A 87 7.03 -12.29 -1.70
CA ALA A 87 6.32 -11.50 -0.70
C ALA A 87 7.23 -11.23 0.50
N PRO A 88 7.11 -10.07 1.16
CA PRO A 88 7.85 -9.79 2.39
C PRO A 88 7.51 -10.80 3.48
N ILE A 89 8.52 -11.22 4.26
CA ILE A 89 8.39 -12.24 5.33
C ILE A 89 7.40 -11.80 6.42
N GLN A 90 7.23 -10.50 6.61
CA GLN A 90 6.34 -9.89 7.60
C GLN A 90 4.86 -10.14 7.30
N LEU A 91 4.53 -10.25 6.03
CA LEU A 91 3.23 -10.70 5.59
C LEU A 91 3.26 -12.22 5.67
N LYS A 92 2.74 -12.82 6.70
CA LYS A 92 2.75 -14.28 6.91
C LYS A 92 1.99 -15.01 5.78
N ALA A 93 2.51 -14.83 4.59
CA ALA A 93 2.26 -15.75 3.50
C ALA A 93 3.08 -17.00 3.75
N PRO A 94 2.79 -18.16 3.16
CA PRO A 94 3.90 -19.04 2.84
C PRO A 94 4.96 -18.14 2.21
N SER A 95 6.14 -18.07 2.77
CA SER A 95 7.20 -17.03 2.55
C SER A 95 7.49 -16.72 1.08
N PHE A 96 6.90 -17.46 0.18
CA PHE A 96 6.80 -17.24 -1.26
C PHE A 96 5.69 -18.12 -1.82
N PHE A 97 4.89 -17.57 -2.70
CA PHE A 97 3.99 -18.37 -3.51
C PHE A 97 4.81 -19.05 -4.60
N GLN A 98 4.80 -20.38 -4.60
CA GLN A 98 5.46 -21.17 -5.62
C GLN A 98 4.46 -22.15 -6.21
N SER A 99 4.32 -22.12 -7.52
CA SER A 99 3.51 -23.07 -8.28
C SER A 99 4.25 -23.53 -9.52
N VAL A 100 3.93 -24.72 -9.97
CA VAL A 100 4.44 -25.27 -11.24
C VAL A 100 3.22 -25.62 -12.09
N ALA A 101 3.21 -25.10 -13.30
CA ALA A 101 2.14 -25.33 -14.26
C ALA A 101 2.70 -25.56 -15.67
N SER A 102 1.93 -26.18 -16.53
CA SER A 102 2.16 -26.18 -17.97
C SER A 102 1.22 -25.20 -18.64
N LEU A 103 1.64 -24.57 -19.71
CA LEU A 103 0.81 -23.65 -20.47
C LEU A 103 0.82 -24.00 -21.95
N LEU A 104 -0.33 -24.30 -22.48
CA LEU A 104 -0.54 -24.48 -23.92
C LEU A 104 -0.45 -23.12 -24.65
N PRO A 105 -0.34 -23.12 -25.98
CA PRO A 105 -0.40 -21.90 -26.76
C PRO A 105 -1.70 -21.13 -26.50
N ARG A 106 -1.60 -19.84 -26.24
CA ARG A 106 -2.71 -18.92 -25.96
C ARG A 106 -3.55 -19.26 -24.71
N GLU A 107 -3.08 -20.18 -23.88
CA GLU A 107 -3.74 -20.52 -22.62
C GLU A 107 -3.49 -19.46 -21.55
N SER A 108 -4.50 -19.25 -20.69
CA SER A 108 -4.41 -18.40 -19.50
C SER A 108 -4.56 -19.23 -18.24
N LEU A 109 -3.73 -18.95 -17.26
CA LEU A 109 -3.74 -19.57 -15.93
C LEU A 109 -4.00 -18.50 -14.89
N THR A 110 -4.99 -18.72 -14.04
CA THR A 110 -5.28 -17.86 -12.90
C THR A 110 -4.89 -18.58 -11.61
N LEU A 111 -4.09 -17.95 -10.79
CA LEU A 111 -3.64 -18.46 -9.51
C LEU A 111 -4.05 -17.49 -8.41
N HIS A 112 -4.48 -18.02 -7.28
CA HIS A 112 -4.88 -17.24 -6.12
C HIS A 112 -4.04 -17.64 -4.91
N TYR A 113 -3.62 -16.65 -4.12
CA TYR A 113 -3.01 -16.87 -2.82
C TYR A 113 -3.39 -15.74 -1.86
N GLU A 114 -3.33 -16.04 -0.57
CA GLU A 114 -3.68 -15.08 0.49
C GLU A 114 -2.43 -14.57 1.19
N LEU A 115 -2.40 -13.27 1.44
CA LEU A 115 -1.41 -12.60 2.27
C LEU A 115 -2.04 -12.25 3.62
N ASP A 116 -1.38 -12.61 4.70
CA ASP A 116 -1.84 -12.38 6.06
C ASP A 116 -1.20 -11.07 6.60
N CYS A 117 -1.94 -9.98 6.56
CA CYS A 117 -1.45 -8.65 6.92
C CYS A 117 -1.42 -8.46 8.44
N ARG A 118 -0.37 -8.94 9.13
CA ARG A 118 -0.27 -8.88 10.60
C ARG A 118 0.35 -7.61 11.15
N GLN A 119 1.28 -7.05 10.43
CA GLN A 119 2.02 -5.87 10.84
C GLN A 119 1.76 -4.71 9.88
N ARG A 120 1.55 -3.52 10.42
CA ARG A 120 1.46 -2.34 9.58
C ARG A 120 2.78 -2.09 8.84
N GLY A 121 2.69 -1.50 7.69
CA GLY A 121 3.88 -1.17 6.92
C GLY A 121 3.58 -0.85 5.47
N TYR A 122 4.62 -0.40 4.81
CA TYR A 122 4.61 -0.21 3.37
C TYR A 122 5.42 -1.34 2.74
N TYR A 123 4.74 -2.29 2.16
CA TYR A 123 5.33 -3.49 1.59
C TYR A 123 5.38 -3.41 0.08
N HIS A 124 6.32 -4.14 -0.51
CA HIS A 124 6.41 -4.30 -1.95
C HIS A 124 6.24 -5.77 -2.29
N LEU A 125 5.22 -6.07 -3.09
CA LEU A 125 4.96 -7.40 -3.60
C LEU A 125 5.68 -7.61 -4.94
N GLY A 126 6.44 -8.69 -5.08
CA GLY A 126 7.18 -9.01 -6.30
C GLY A 126 8.63 -8.58 -6.26
N PRO A 127 9.37 -8.78 -7.34
CA PRO A 127 8.92 -9.16 -8.68
C PRO A 127 8.47 -10.62 -8.80
N LEU A 128 7.62 -10.91 -9.79
CA LEU A 128 7.26 -12.26 -10.17
C LEU A 128 8.39 -12.87 -10.98
N ILE A 129 8.90 -14.02 -10.54
CA ILE A 129 9.97 -14.76 -11.19
C ILE A 129 9.35 -15.97 -11.88
N LEU A 130 9.49 -16.02 -13.19
CA LEU A 130 9.10 -17.13 -14.03
C LEU A 130 10.32 -17.90 -14.44
N ARG A 131 10.36 -19.19 -14.12
CA ARG A 131 11.42 -20.10 -14.54
C ARG A 131 10.83 -21.23 -15.36
N SER A 132 11.44 -21.50 -16.50
CA SER A 132 11.15 -22.67 -17.30
C SER A 132 12.44 -23.26 -17.82
N GLY A 133 12.40 -24.50 -18.27
CA GLY A 133 13.52 -25.17 -18.86
C GLY A 133 13.14 -25.91 -20.13
N ASP A 134 14.14 -26.33 -20.86
CA ASP A 134 13.97 -27.15 -22.02
C ASP A 134 13.50 -28.56 -21.60
N LEU A 135 12.97 -29.30 -22.58
CA LEU A 135 12.46 -30.67 -22.40
C LEU A 135 13.52 -31.63 -21.87
N PHE A 136 14.78 -31.33 -22.11
CA PHE A 136 15.93 -32.20 -21.73
C PHE A 136 16.57 -31.76 -20.41
N GLY A 137 16.08 -30.72 -19.75
CA GLY A 137 16.62 -30.20 -18.50
C GLY A 137 18.03 -29.61 -18.61
N MET A 138 18.50 -29.32 -19.83
CA MET A 138 19.84 -28.82 -20.07
C MET A 138 20.00 -27.34 -19.80
N ARG A 139 18.93 -26.59 -19.94
CA ARG A 139 18.90 -25.15 -19.70
C ARG A 139 17.64 -24.73 -18.96
N THR A 140 17.83 -23.78 -18.07
CA THR A 140 16.74 -23.05 -17.43
C THR A 140 16.83 -21.59 -17.85
N TYR A 141 15.69 -21.01 -18.13
CA TYR A 141 15.55 -19.58 -18.42
C TYR A 141 14.72 -18.94 -17.31
N GLU A 142 15.20 -17.82 -16.80
CA GLU A 142 14.52 -17.05 -15.78
C GLU A 142 14.13 -15.70 -16.35
N ARG A 143 12.88 -15.31 -16.15
CA ARG A 143 12.36 -13.99 -16.50
C ARG A 143 11.70 -13.39 -15.29
N ARG A 144 12.09 -12.17 -14.95
CA ARG A 144 11.40 -11.35 -13.95
C ARG A 144 10.37 -10.52 -14.67
N THR A 145 9.15 -10.60 -14.21
CA THR A 145 8.00 -9.93 -14.79
C THR A 145 7.11 -9.41 -13.68
N CYS A 146 6.05 -8.66 -13.99
CA CYS A 146 5.24 -7.95 -13.00
C CYS A 146 6.10 -7.11 -12.05
N VAL A 147 6.20 -5.84 -12.33
CA VAL A 147 6.92 -4.88 -11.51
C VAL A 147 6.45 -4.97 -10.06
N SER A 148 7.37 -4.72 -9.14
CA SER A 148 7.06 -4.62 -7.72
C SER A 148 5.92 -3.62 -7.50
N ALA A 149 4.90 -4.02 -6.77
CA ALA A 149 3.72 -3.23 -6.53
C ALA A 149 3.51 -3.00 -5.02
N PRO A 150 3.09 -1.80 -4.59
CA PRO A 150 3.00 -1.44 -3.19
C PRO A 150 1.75 -2.03 -2.54
N LEU A 151 1.89 -2.50 -1.31
CA LEU A 151 0.81 -2.86 -0.40
C LEU A 151 0.95 -2.06 0.88
N LEU A 152 -0.03 -1.25 1.19
CA LEU A 152 -0.08 -0.44 2.41
C LEU A 152 -0.93 -1.14 3.46
N VAL A 153 -0.31 -1.52 4.57
CA VAL A 153 -1.03 -2.02 5.75
C VAL A 153 -1.10 -0.92 6.78
N TYR A 154 -2.33 -0.49 7.09
CA TYR A 154 -2.60 0.58 8.06
C TYR A 154 -2.28 0.15 9.50
N PRO A 155 -2.09 1.10 10.44
CA PRO A 155 -2.00 0.79 11.85
C PRO A 155 -3.36 0.26 12.36
N ARG A 156 -3.31 -0.56 13.42
CA ARG A 156 -4.52 -1.05 14.09
C ARG A 156 -5.22 0.15 14.75
N VAL A 157 -6.53 0.25 14.52
CA VAL A 157 -7.37 1.22 15.21
C VAL A 157 -8.14 0.50 16.32
N VAL A 158 -8.03 1.00 17.54
CA VAL A 158 -8.78 0.51 18.69
C VAL A 158 -9.93 1.50 18.96
N PRO A 159 -11.20 1.06 18.93
CA PRO A 159 -12.32 1.94 19.20
C PRO A 159 -12.22 2.55 20.61
N LEU A 160 -12.25 3.88 20.70
CA LEU A 160 -12.26 4.59 21.97
C LEU A 160 -13.70 4.86 22.38
N THR A 161 -14.22 4.15 23.38
CA THR A 161 -15.61 4.26 23.84
C THR A 161 -15.87 5.56 24.60
N ALA A 162 -14.87 6.10 25.31
CA ALA A 162 -14.97 7.34 26.02
C ALA A 162 -13.57 7.96 26.19
N MET A 163 -13.18 8.81 25.28
CA MET A 163 -12.05 9.71 25.53
C MET A 163 -12.65 10.99 26.15
N ARG A 164 -12.51 11.15 27.47
CA ARG A 164 -12.75 12.43 28.13
C ARG A 164 -11.61 13.36 27.76
N LEU A 165 -11.63 13.86 26.54
CA LEU A 165 -10.88 15.09 26.29
C LEU A 165 -11.46 16.11 27.27
N PRO A 166 -10.63 16.79 28.06
CA PRO A 166 -11.12 17.92 28.81
C PRO A 166 -11.71 18.87 27.77
N ALA A 167 -13.02 18.81 27.57
CA ALA A 167 -13.74 19.88 26.95
C ALA A 167 -13.59 21.02 27.96
N GLN A 168 -12.44 21.69 27.91
CA GLN A 168 -12.36 23.00 28.47
C GLN A 168 -13.28 23.86 27.61
N THR A 169 -14.57 23.77 27.89
CA THR A 169 -15.39 24.94 27.79
C THR A 169 -14.66 25.96 28.64
N PRO A 170 -14.14 27.03 28.08
CA PRO A 170 -13.42 28.03 28.84
C PRO A 170 -14.48 28.88 29.63
N PHE A 171 -15.06 28.22 30.65
CA PHE A 171 -15.69 28.90 31.77
C PHE A 171 -14.66 28.99 32.88
N GLY A 172 -13.70 29.82 32.68
CA GLY A 172 -12.65 30.12 33.66
C GLY A 172 -11.73 31.18 33.02
N GLU A 173 -11.66 32.28 33.60
CA GLU A 173 -10.86 33.52 33.53
C GLU A 173 -9.51 33.49 32.77
N ILE A 174 -9.39 32.80 31.66
CA ILE A 174 -8.27 33.05 30.73
C ILE A 174 -8.83 34.03 29.69
N PRO A 175 -8.39 35.31 29.63
CA PRO A 175 -8.78 36.22 28.60
C PRO A 175 -8.26 35.68 27.26
N THR A 176 -9.05 34.85 26.60
CA THR A 176 -8.75 34.36 25.26
C THR A 176 -8.86 35.52 24.31
N ARG A 177 -7.75 36.02 23.79
CA ARG A 177 -7.68 36.95 22.68
C ARG A 177 -8.25 36.38 21.36
N GLN A 178 -8.74 35.14 21.39
CA GLN A 178 -9.43 34.55 20.27
C GLN A 178 -10.83 35.15 20.16
N ARG A 179 -11.03 35.95 19.12
CA ARG A 179 -12.36 36.40 18.70
C ARG A 179 -13.20 35.14 18.49
N ILE A 180 -14.22 34.97 19.34
CA ILE A 180 -15.27 33.98 19.14
C ILE A 180 -15.95 34.41 17.86
N PHE A 181 -15.78 33.67 16.80
CA PHE A 181 -16.49 33.93 15.54
C PHE A 181 -17.93 33.52 15.77
N GLU A 182 -18.81 34.53 15.80
CA GLU A 182 -20.24 34.31 15.75
C GLU A 182 -20.58 33.75 14.36
N ASP A 183 -21.26 32.60 14.31
CA ASP A 183 -21.74 32.03 13.04
C ASP A 183 -23.00 32.79 12.58
N PRO A 184 -22.92 33.60 11.51
CA PRO A 184 -24.07 34.39 11.03
C PRO A 184 -25.25 33.53 10.57
N SER A 185 -25.01 32.23 10.30
CA SER A 185 -26.07 31.31 9.86
C SER A 185 -26.89 30.74 11.00
N ARG A 186 -26.40 30.82 12.26
CA ARG A 186 -27.06 30.28 13.45
C ARG A 186 -27.53 31.36 14.39
N MET A 187 -28.71 31.94 14.06
CA MET A 187 -29.35 32.91 14.91
C MET A 187 -30.09 32.20 16.06
N VAL A 188 -29.68 32.47 17.31
CA VAL A 188 -30.31 31.90 18.53
C VAL A 188 -31.46 32.74 19.03
N GLY A 189 -31.47 34.05 18.73
CA GLY A 189 -32.51 34.96 19.19
C GLY A 189 -32.17 36.42 18.94
N VAL A 190 -32.95 37.33 19.57
CA VAL A 190 -32.75 38.77 19.52
C VAL A 190 -32.61 39.32 20.96
N ARG A 191 -31.83 40.36 21.14
CA ARG A 191 -31.74 41.15 22.39
C ARG A 191 -31.80 42.62 22.13
N ALA A 192 -32.13 43.40 23.14
CA ALA A 192 -32.11 44.84 23.02
C ALA A 192 -30.71 45.36 22.64
N TYR A 193 -30.66 46.34 21.77
CA TYR A 193 -29.42 47.03 21.35
C TYR A 193 -28.76 47.72 22.53
N GLN A 194 -27.43 47.53 22.61
CA GLN A 194 -26.56 48.26 23.57
C GLN A 194 -25.55 49.11 22.80
N SER A 195 -25.16 50.23 23.40
CA SER A 195 -24.15 51.09 22.79
C SER A 195 -22.86 50.37 22.57
N GLY A 196 -22.39 50.28 21.30
CA GLY A 196 -21.25 49.50 20.86
C GLY A 196 -21.57 48.28 20.02
N ASP A 197 -22.84 47.87 19.91
CA ASP A 197 -23.25 46.79 19.03
C ASP A 197 -23.16 47.19 17.53
N SER A 198 -22.82 46.24 16.69
CA SER A 198 -22.71 46.43 15.25
C SER A 198 -24.10 46.63 14.63
N LEU A 199 -24.31 47.77 13.94
CA LEU A 199 -25.54 48.09 13.23
C LEU A 199 -25.91 47.06 12.15
N ARG A 200 -24.96 46.30 11.65
CA ARG A 200 -25.16 45.19 10.67
C ARG A 200 -25.97 44.04 11.26
N HIS A 201 -25.93 43.85 12.58
CA HIS A 201 -26.63 42.78 13.27
C HIS A 201 -28.04 43.18 13.75
N ILE A 202 -28.53 44.37 13.42
CA ILE A 202 -29.88 44.79 13.79
C ILE A 202 -30.90 43.90 13.06
N HIS A 203 -31.88 43.41 13.84
CA HIS A 203 -33.02 42.66 13.31
C HIS A 203 -34.18 43.63 13.05
N TRP A 204 -34.18 44.25 11.89
CA TRP A 204 -35.10 45.32 11.54
C TRP A 204 -36.59 44.94 11.70
N LYS A 205 -36.95 43.71 11.35
CA LYS A 205 -38.33 43.23 11.46
C LYS A 205 -38.83 43.24 12.91
N THR A 206 -38.04 42.69 13.84
CA THR A 206 -38.41 42.69 15.27
C THR A 206 -38.32 44.06 15.88
N SER A 207 -37.33 44.86 15.48
CA SER A 207 -37.20 46.25 15.94
C SER A 207 -38.44 47.12 15.59
N ALA A 208 -38.99 46.92 14.39
CA ALA A 208 -40.19 47.63 13.94
C ALA A 208 -41.45 47.21 14.75
N THR A 209 -41.52 45.94 15.16
CA THR A 209 -42.66 45.41 15.92
C THR A 209 -42.59 45.82 17.40
N THR A 210 -41.39 45.88 17.99
CA THR A 210 -41.21 46.17 19.42
C THR A 210 -40.98 47.63 19.73
N GLY A 211 -40.84 48.49 18.69
CA GLY A 211 -40.57 49.91 18.85
C GLY A 211 -39.20 50.25 19.44
N SER A 212 -38.32 49.25 19.61
CA SER A 212 -36.97 49.41 20.16
C SER A 212 -35.96 48.62 19.32
N LEU A 213 -34.73 49.14 19.17
CA LEU A 213 -33.67 48.46 18.39
C LEU A 213 -33.34 47.10 19.00
N GLN A 214 -33.43 46.05 18.18
CA GLN A 214 -33.14 44.70 18.54
C GLN A 214 -31.96 44.17 17.69
N VAL A 215 -31.00 43.49 18.34
CA VAL A 215 -29.80 42.93 17.72
C VAL A 215 -29.91 41.42 17.67
N LYS A 216 -29.53 40.80 16.54
CA LYS A 216 -29.44 39.36 16.37
C LYS A 216 -28.36 38.80 17.30
N ARG A 217 -28.67 37.73 18.04
CA ARG A 217 -27.73 36.96 18.84
C ARG A 217 -27.40 35.70 18.10
N PHE A 218 -26.12 35.49 17.82
CA PHE A 218 -25.63 34.32 17.14
C PHE A 218 -25.02 33.31 18.14
N GLU A 219 -25.03 32.06 17.76
CA GLU A 219 -24.37 31.00 18.52
C GLU A 219 -22.87 31.06 18.26
N PRO A 220 -22.01 31.04 19.29
CA PRO A 220 -20.58 30.98 19.06
C PRO A 220 -20.22 29.64 18.43
N ALA A 221 -19.70 29.63 17.22
CA ALA A 221 -19.15 28.47 16.59
C ALA A 221 -17.72 28.28 17.09
N ILE A 222 -17.49 27.31 17.96
CA ILE A 222 -16.13 26.88 18.38
C ILE A 222 -15.75 25.71 17.50
N SER A 223 -14.85 25.93 16.55
CA SER A 223 -14.16 24.83 15.87
C SER A 223 -12.98 24.39 16.72
N ILE A 224 -13.06 23.21 17.31
CA ILE A 224 -11.95 22.64 18.06
C ILE A 224 -11.03 21.97 17.02
N GLU A 225 -9.87 22.58 16.78
CA GLU A 225 -8.81 21.97 16.01
C GLU A 225 -7.88 21.21 16.96
N SER A 226 -7.74 19.92 16.72
CA SER A 226 -6.88 19.06 17.54
C SER A 226 -5.61 18.70 16.76
N GLN A 227 -4.46 18.80 17.40
CA GLN A 227 -3.20 18.37 16.81
C GLN A 227 -2.59 17.24 17.63
N ILE A 228 -2.33 16.12 17.00
CA ILE A 228 -1.65 14.97 17.58
C ILE A 228 -0.16 15.10 17.23
N LEU A 229 0.68 15.22 18.26
CA LEU A 229 2.12 15.19 18.10
C LEU A 229 2.64 13.81 18.50
N LEU A 230 3.22 13.09 17.53
CA LEU A 230 3.75 11.76 17.74
C LEU A 230 5.28 11.82 17.83
N ASP A 231 5.82 11.51 18.99
CA ASP A 231 7.25 11.38 19.21
C ASP A 231 7.68 9.95 18.80
N LEU A 232 8.55 9.85 17.79
CA LEU A 232 9.15 8.61 17.31
C LEU A 232 10.66 8.61 17.47
N ASP A 233 11.20 9.53 18.28
CA ASP A 233 12.62 9.56 18.54
C ASP A 233 13.05 8.33 19.36
N ARG A 234 14.04 7.61 18.83
CA ARG A 234 14.55 6.38 19.46
C ARG A 234 15.20 6.65 20.81
N ASP A 235 15.79 7.82 20.98
CA ASP A 235 16.52 8.19 22.20
C ASP A 235 15.57 8.48 23.37
N THR A 236 14.30 8.77 23.06
CA THR A 236 13.25 8.99 24.08
C THR A 236 12.78 7.67 24.70
N TYR A 237 12.97 6.53 24.02
CA TYR A 237 12.50 5.23 24.47
C TYR A 237 13.64 4.35 24.97
N SER A 238 13.34 3.50 25.97
CA SER A 238 14.29 2.47 26.43
C SER A 238 14.65 1.52 25.28
N ALA A 239 15.94 1.27 25.07
CA ALA A 239 16.47 0.44 23.98
C ALA A 239 15.79 -0.94 23.85
N THR A 240 15.41 -1.55 24.97
CA THR A 240 14.73 -2.85 25.01
C THR A 240 13.26 -2.81 24.60
N ARG A 241 12.61 -1.65 24.67
CA ARG A 241 11.16 -1.49 24.43
C ARG A 241 10.82 -0.58 23.24
N VAL A 242 11.82 -0.03 22.56
CA VAL A 242 11.61 0.92 21.44
C VAL A 242 10.57 0.41 20.44
N ALA A 243 10.73 -0.82 19.95
CA ALA A 243 9.83 -1.37 18.95
C ALA A 243 8.37 -1.47 19.44
N THR A 244 8.17 -1.93 20.69
CA THR A 244 6.82 -2.08 21.25
C THR A 244 6.21 -0.71 21.60
N ALA A 245 7.01 0.21 22.13
CA ALA A 245 6.55 1.53 22.53
C ALA A 245 6.17 2.39 21.33
N THR A 246 6.97 2.38 20.27
CA THR A 246 6.66 3.11 19.03
C THR A 246 5.44 2.54 18.33
N GLU A 247 5.26 1.20 18.32
CA GLU A 247 4.04 0.57 17.81
C GLU A 247 2.81 1.03 18.61
N LEU A 248 2.88 0.99 19.93
CA LEU A 248 1.78 1.44 20.79
C LEU A 248 1.45 2.92 20.57
N ALA A 249 2.48 3.77 20.48
CA ALA A 249 2.30 5.20 20.22
C ALA A 249 1.57 5.45 18.89
N ILE A 250 1.92 4.72 17.83
CA ILE A 250 1.29 4.86 16.53
C ILE A 250 -0.16 4.33 16.54
N VAL A 251 -0.42 3.19 17.19
CA VAL A 251 -1.77 2.64 17.36
C VAL A 251 -2.63 3.63 18.13
N THR A 252 -2.08 4.23 19.20
CA THR A 252 -2.79 5.23 20.01
C THR A 252 -3.10 6.48 19.20
N ALA A 253 -2.12 7.03 18.47
CA ALA A 253 -2.31 8.20 17.63
C ALA A 253 -3.36 7.95 16.53
N ALA A 254 -3.32 6.80 15.88
CA ALA A 254 -4.30 6.39 14.87
C ALA A 254 -5.72 6.26 15.47
N SER A 255 -5.84 5.67 16.66
CA SER A 255 -7.12 5.51 17.35
C SER A 255 -7.72 6.85 17.79
N ILE A 256 -6.89 7.77 18.28
CA ILE A 256 -7.32 9.13 18.62
C ILE A 256 -7.74 9.89 17.36
N ALA A 257 -6.96 9.83 16.30
CA ALA A 257 -7.28 10.50 15.04
C ALA A 257 -8.61 9.99 14.47
N HIS A 258 -8.84 8.68 14.50
CA HIS A 258 -10.10 8.07 14.08
C HIS A 258 -11.28 8.55 14.91
N TYR A 259 -11.17 8.51 16.24
CA TYR A 259 -12.20 8.98 17.16
C TYR A 259 -12.58 10.45 16.92
N LEU A 260 -11.58 11.35 16.76
CA LEU A 260 -11.82 12.76 16.50
C LEU A 260 -12.49 13.00 15.13
N THR A 261 -12.09 12.23 14.13
CA THR A 261 -12.69 12.28 12.78
C THR A 261 -14.15 11.82 12.80
N GLU A 262 -14.49 10.77 13.54
CA GLU A 262 -15.88 10.33 13.74
C GLU A 262 -16.71 11.42 14.43
N LYS A 263 -16.10 12.21 15.33
CA LYS A 263 -16.73 13.38 15.96
C LYS A 263 -16.77 14.62 15.06
N ARG A 264 -16.37 14.51 13.80
CA ARG A 264 -16.30 15.60 12.82
C ARG A 264 -15.39 16.75 13.26
N GLN A 265 -14.38 16.47 14.06
CA GLN A 265 -13.38 17.44 14.46
C GLN A 265 -12.20 17.44 13.49
N THR A 266 -11.65 18.61 13.22
CA THR A 266 -10.45 18.76 12.40
C THR A 266 -9.23 18.25 13.18
N VAL A 267 -8.49 17.29 12.58
CA VAL A 267 -7.33 16.67 13.21
C VAL A 267 -6.09 16.89 12.36
N GLY A 268 -5.05 17.44 12.97
CA GLY A 268 -3.71 17.48 12.42
C GLY A 268 -2.85 16.36 13.05
N LEU A 269 -1.96 15.76 12.25
CA LEU A 269 -0.97 14.80 12.72
C LEU A 269 0.43 15.31 12.37
N ALA A 270 1.28 15.40 13.38
CA ALA A 270 2.69 15.71 13.21
C ALA A 270 3.53 14.65 13.93
N TRP A 271 4.73 14.36 13.40
CA TRP A 271 5.66 13.44 14.04
C TRP A 271 7.05 14.03 14.12
N ILE A 272 7.78 13.65 15.17
CA ILE A 272 9.19 14.00 15.36
C ILE A 272 10.00 12.80 14.85
N PRO A 273 10.83 12.97 13.80
CA PRO A 273 11.66 11.89 13.27
C PRO A 273 12.86 11.64 14.21
N SER A 274 13.36 10.41 14.21
CA SER A 274 14.53 9.97 15.00
C SER A 274 15.89 10.55 14.57
N TRP A 275 15.91 11.45 13.63
CA TRP A 275 17.13 12.09 13.11
C TRP A 275 17.08 13.58 13.41
N GLY A 276 17.82 14.00 14.45
CA GLY A 276 18.09 15.36 14.88
C GLY A 276 17.32 16.51 14.22
N TRP A 277 17.13 17.56 14.90
CA TRP A 277 16.44 18.86 14.65
C TRP A 277 16.45 19.45 13.22
N ALA A 278 16.55 18.67 12.17
CA ALA A 278 16.44 19.12 10.78
C ALA A 278 14.99 18.96 10.28
N SER A 279 14.15 19.88 10.74
CA SER A 279 13.05 20.51 10.01
C SER A 279 12.45 19.77 8.81
N ARG A 280 11.24 19.31 8.94
CA ARG A 280 10.17 19.72 8.02
C ARG A 280 8.83 19.45 8.68
N TRP A 281 8.23 20.50 9.19
CA TRP A 281 6.82 20.53 9.54
C TRP A 281 6.00 20.29 8.28
N CYS A 282 5.64 19.06 8.01
CA CYS A 282 4.71 18.74 6.94
C CYS A 282 3.29 18.71 7.53
N CYS A 283 2.73 19.89 7.73
CA CYS A 283 1.32 20.05 8.03
C CYS A 283 0.52 19.79 6.75
N ARG A 284 0.17 18.54 6.48
CA ARG A 284 -0.88 18.27 5.50
C ARG A 284 -2.22 18.47 6.20
N ARG A 285 -2.87 19.60 5.95
CA ARG A 285 -4.30 19.76 6.22
C ARG A 285 -5.01 18.67 5.43
N GLY A 286 -5.68 17.77 6.14
CA GLY A 286 -6.49 16.75 5.50
C GLY A 286 -7.54 17.44 4.64
N ALA A 287 -7.44 17.25 3.33
CA ALA A 287 -8.55 17.51 2.44
C ALA A 287 -9.69 16.59 2.87
N ALA A 288 -10.82 17.20 3.23
CA ALA A 288 -12.05 16.49 3.45
C ALA A 288 -12.30 15.60 2.22
N ALA A 289 -12.34 14.29 2.43
CA ALA A 289 -12.83 13.38 1.42
C ALA A 289 -14.33 13.69 1.24
N SER A 290 -14.65 14.40 0.18
CA SER A 290 -15.99 14.41 -0.37
C SER A 290 -16.23 13.05 -1.02
N THR A 291 -17.25 12.37 -0.52
CA THR A 291 -17.92 11.17 -1.02
C THR A 291 -17.79 10.91 -2.50
#